data_c7afb756f03b8ff33a7020e32d4b5e7e
#
_entry.id   c7afb756f03b8ff33a7020e32d4b5e7e
#
_cell.length_a   1.000
_cell.length_b   1.000
_cell.length_c   1.000
_cell.angle_alpha   90.00
_cell.angle_beta   90.00
_cell.angle_gamma   90.00
#
_symmetry.space_group_name_H-M   'P 1'
#
loop_
_entity.id
_entity.type
_entity.pdbx_description
1 polymer ?
#
loop_
_entity_poly.entity_id
_entity_poly.type
_entity_poly.pdbx_seq_one_letter_code
_entity_poly.pdbx_strand_id
1 'polypeptide(L)'
;MIETLSFGYDGDQGLGDRLLAAVLRGEKTATSSLVVEYLSGDPLPRVGQRLTLTDHDGRKHGIVETTRVRIIPLHLVGDDVARDEGEGFADAQDWRRDHVAFWNEVAHLVRSDAGDPTWQLRAAEPVVAHWFRLIQPVMGPSAVPGSMNAV
;
A
#
# COMPACT_ATOMS: atom_id res chain seq x y z
N MET A 1 -3.74 1.66 20.00
CA MET A 1 -3.45 0.71 18.92
C MET A 1 -2.51 1.38 17.94
N ILE A 2 -1.43 0.69 17.58
CA ILE A 2 -0.49 1.20 16.60
C ILE A 2 -1.05 0.91 15.22
N GLU A 3 -1.25 1.95 14.43
CA GLU A 3 -1.72 1.81 13.07
C GLU A 3 -0.52 1.66 12.15
N THR A 4 -0.61 0.74 11.21
CA THR A 4 0.49 0.41 10.31
C THR A 4 0.07 0.52 8.84
N LEU A 5 1.04 0.83 8.01
CA LEU A 5 0.95 0.66 6.56
C LEU A 5 1.95 -0.44 6.19
N SER A 6 1.43 -1.58 5.80
CA SER A 6 2.24 -2.76 5.57
C SER A 6 2.31 -3.10 4.08
N PHE A 7 3.49 -3.49 3.63
CA PHE A 7 3.71 -3.95 2.26
C PHE A 7 4.22 -5.38 2.26
N GLY A 8 3.71 -6.16 1.31
CA GLY A 8 4.16 -7.51 1.10
C GLY A 8 3.23 -8.56 1.69
N TYR A 9 3.43 -9.76 1.21
CA TYR A 9 2.72 -10.94 1.69
C TYR A 9 3.59 -12.17 1.47
N ASP A 10 3.26 -13.26 2.12
CA ASP A 10 4.00 -14.51 2.01
C ASP A 10 3.99 -15.01 0.57
N GLY A 11 5.17 -15.24 0.00
CA GLY A 11 5.29 -15.72 -1.36
C GLY A 11 5.18 -14.63 -2.43
N ASP A 12 5.33 -13.38 -2.06
CA ASP A 12 5.21 -12.24 -3.00
C ASP A 12 6.43 -12.04 -3.91
N GLN A 13 7.43 -12.90 -3.80
CA GLN A 13 8.64 -12.84 -4.62
C GLN A 13 9.38 -11.50 -4.55
N GLY A 14 9.40 -10.90 -3.35
CA GLY A 14 10.11 -9.64 -3.11
C GLY A 14 9.33 -8.39 -3.46
N LEU A 15 8.06 -8.51 -3.83
CA LEU A 15 7.23 -7.36 -4.17
C LEU A 15 7.19 -6.35 -3.02
N GLY A 16 6.91 -6.82 -1.81
CA GLY A 16 6.83 -5.95 -0.64
C GLY A 16 8.11 -5.18 -0.39
N ASP A 17 9.25 -5.84 -0.52
CA ASP A 17 10.56 -5.19 -0.33
C ASP A 17 10.82 -4.13 -1.39
N ARG A 18 10.42 -4.38 -2.63
CA ARG A 18 10.56 -3.38 -3.70
C ARG A 18 9.68 -2.17 -3.47
N LEU A 19 8.45 -2.39 -3.01
CA LEU A 19 7.51 -1.30 -2.70
C LEU A 19 8.01 -0.46 -1.53
N LEU A 20 8.49 -1.10 -0.47
CA LEU A 20 9.10 -0.40 0.67
C LEU A 20 10.29 0.43 0.24
N ALA A 21 11.18 -0.13 -0.58
CA ALA A 21 12.34 0.60 -1.08
C ALA A 21 11.91 1.84 -1.86
N ALA A 22 10.87 1.74 -2.67
CA ALA A 22 10.34 2.88 -3.43
C ALA A 22 9.78 3.97 -2.52
N VAL A 23 9.09 3.59 -1.44
CA VAL A 23 8.61 4.55 -0.43
C VAL A 23 9.79 5.27 0.21
N LEU A 24 10.80 4.53 0.62
CA LEU A 24 11.96 5.09 1.32
C LEU A 24 12.80 6.01 0.43
N ARG A 25 12.79 5.78 -0.88
CA ARG A 25 13.43 6.67 -1.85
C ARG A 25 12.59 7.87 -2.23
N GLY A 26 11.32 7.94 -1.81
CA GLY A 26 10.40 9.01 -2.17
C GLY A 26 9.79 8.87 -3.57
N GLU A 27 10.00 7.75 -4.23
CA GLU A 27 9.41 7.48 -5.55
C GLU A 27 7.95 7.05 -5.46
N LYS A 28 7.61 6.31 -4.42
CA LYS A 28 6.23 5.88 -4.16
C LYS A 28 5.64 6.76 -3.10
N THR A 29 4.66 7.58 -3.50
CA THR A 29 3.96 8.53 -2.61
C THR A 29 2.47 8.23 -2.50
N ALA A 30 2.02 7.15 -3.12
CA ALA A 30 0.65 6.67 -3.01
C ALA A 30 0.62 5.16 -3.06
N THR A 31 -0.45 4.60 -2.53
CA THR A 31 -0.73 3.18 -2.62
C THR A 31 -2.23 2.98 -2.78
N SER A 32 -2.62 1.82 -3.25
CA SER A 32 -4.02 1.48 -3.49
C SER A 32 -4.39 0.20 -2.76
N SER A 33 -5.62 0.16 -2.27
CA SER A 33 -6.22 -1.02 -1.68
C SER A 33 -7.71 -1.02 -2.04
N LEU A 34 -8.42 -2.07 -1.68
CA LEU A 34 -9.85 -2.15 -1.94
C LEU A 34 -10.62 -1.86 -0.65
N VAL A 35 -11.73 -1.14 -0.77
CA VAL A 35 -12.58 -0.83 0.40
C VAL A 35 -12.96 -2.10 1.14
N VAL A 36 -13.24 -3.19 0.42
CA VAL A 36 -13.65 -4.47 1.02
C VAL A 36 -12.57 -5.05 1.94
N GLU A 37 -11.31 -4.72 1.74
CA GLU A 37 -10.22 -5.21 2.58
C GLU A 37 -10.28 -4.64 4.00
N TYR A 38 -11.02 -3.56 4.21
CA TYR A 38 -11.16 -2.91 5.52
C TYR A 38 -12.39 -3.42 6.31
N LEU A 39 -13.17 -4.32 5.73
CA LEU A 39 -14.38 -4.83 6.38
C LEU A 39 -14.09 -5.73 7.58
N SER A 40 -12.87 -6.24 7.69
CA SER A 40 -12.44 -7.07 8.81
C SER A 40 -12.20 -6.28 10.10
N GLY A 41 -12.29 -4.94 10.04
CA GLY A 41 -12.23 -4.11 11.23
C GLY A 41 -11.19 -3.00 11.20
N ASP A 42 -10.28 -2.98 10.25
CA ASP A 42 -9.32 -1.89 10.12
C ASP A 42 -10.03 -0.63 9.62
N PRO A 43 -9.74 0.53 10.21
CA PRO A 43 -10.33 1.78 9.71
C PRO A 43 -9.69 2.19 8.38
N LEU A 44 -10.48 2.87 7.55
CA LEU A 44 -9.94 3.51 6.35
C LEU A 44 -8.88 4.55 6.73
N PRO A 45 -7.87 4.77 5.90
CA PRO A 45 -6.87 5.81 6.17
C PRO A 45 -7.52 7.19 6.25
N ARG A 46 -6.93 8.05 7.09
CA ARG A 46 -7.44 9.41 7.34
C ARG A 46 -6.32 10.41 7.13
N VAL A 47 -6.64 11.55 6.54
CA VAL A 47 -5.68 12.66 6.39
C VAL A 47 -5.15 13.07 7.76
N GLY A 48 -3.83 13.25 7.85
CA GLY A 48 -3.14 13.58 9.10
C GLY A 48 -2.77 12.38 9.96
N GLN A 49 -3.24 11.20 9.61
CA GLN A 49 -2.90 9.98 10.33
C GLN A 49 -1.44 9.62 10.13
N ARG A 50 -0.77 9.23 11.20
CA ARG A 50 0.58 8.70 11.13
C ARG A 50 0.52 7.19 11.24
N LEU A 51 1.26 6.53 10.36
CA LEU A 51 1.30 5.08 10.26
C LEU A 51 2.74 4.62 10.36
N THR A 52 2.96 3.54 11.08
CA THR A 52 4.25 2.86 11.06
C THR A 52 4.34 2.05 9.77
N LEU A 53 5.38 2.33 8.98
CA LEU A 53 5.66 1.61 7.75
C LEU A 53 6.30 0.27 8.11
N THR A 54 5.67 -0.84 7.70
CA THR A 54 6.16 -2.18 8.04
C THR A 54 6.22 -3.07 6.82
N ASP A 55 7.06 -4.12 6.91
CA ASP A 55 6.99 -5.23 5.97
C ASP A 55 5.97 -6.27 6.46
N HIS A 56 5.77 -7.34 5.70
CA HIS A 56 4.77 -8.36 6.07
C HIS A 56 5.19 -9.19 7.30
N ASP A 57 6.47 -9.12 7.70
CA ASP A 57 6.95 -9.74 8.94
C ASP A 57 6.78 -8.83 10.16
N GLY A 58 6.27 -7.62 9.95
CA GLY A 58 6.03 -6.66 11.02
C GLY A 58 7.24 -5.82 11.39
N ARG A 59 8.33 -5.90 10.62
CA ARG A 59 9.51 -5.06 10.87
C ARG A 59 9.21 -3.63 10.50
N LYS A 60 9.64 -2.72 11.35
CA LYS A 60 9.41 -1.28 11.17
C LYS A 60 10.46 -0.68 10.27
N HIS A 61 10.04 0.12 9.31
CA HIS A 61 10.92 0.77 8.33
C HIS A 61 10.84 2.29 8.36
N GLY A 62 9.84 2.85 9.00
CA GLY A 62 9.67 4.29 9.09
C GLY A 62 8.28 4.69 9.55
N ILE A 63 8.02 5.98 9.44
CA ILE A 63 6.72 6.57 9.75
C ILE A 63 6.30 7.41 8.56
N VAL A 64 5.08 7.21 8.12
CA VAL A 64 4.46 8.01 7.06
C VAL A 64 3.26 8.75 7.62
N GLU A 65 2.93 9.88 7.01
CA GLU A 65 1.73 10.65 7.34
C GLU A 65 0.84 10.69 6.12
N THR A 66 -0.43 10.35 6.31
CA THR A 66 -1.44 10.40 5.25
C THR A 66 -1.72 11.84 4.87
N THR A 67 -1.57 12.16 3.59
CA THR A 67 -1.80 13.52 3.07
C THR A 67 -3.09 13.65 2.29
N ARG A 68 -3.61 12.56 1.74
CA ARG A 68 -4.81 12.58 0.92
C ARG A 68 -5.39 11.17 0.83
N VAL A 69 -6.72 11.09 0.80
CA VAL A 69 -7.44 9.83 0.60
C VAL A 69 -8.58 10.07 -0.37
N ARG A 70 -8.72 9.20 -1.36
CA ARG A 70 -9.87 9.22 -2.27
C ARG A 70 -10.37 7.80 -2.46
N ILE A 71 -11.68 7.65 -2.55
CA ILE A 71 -12.30 6.38 -2.92
C ILE A 71 -12.77 6.53 -4.36
N ILE A 72 -12.24 5.69 -5.24
CA ILE A 72 -12.42 5.82 -6.69
C ILE A 72 -12.82 4.45 -7.23
N PRO A 73 -13.90 4.36 -8.05
CA PRO A 73 -14.18 3.12 -8.75
C PRO A 73 -12.99 2.68 -9.60
N LEU A 74 -12.68 1.41 -9.60
CA LEU A 74 -11.51 0.85 -10.28
C LEU A 74 -11.38 1.37 -11.72
N HIS A 75 -12.47 1.36 -12.48
CA HIS A 75 -12.45 1.79 -13.88
C HIS A 75 -12.24 3.29 -14.09
N LEU A 76 -12.31 4.09 -12.99
CA LEU A 76 -12.14 5.55 -13.05
C LEU A 76 -10.82 6.01 -12.41
N VAL A 77 -9.97 5.10 -11.96
CA VAL A 77 -8.65 5.47 -11.43
C VAL A 77 -7.85 6.15 -12.54
N GLY A 78 -7.31 7.33 -12.24
CA GLY A 78 -6.65 8.19 -13.22
C GLY A 78 -5.13 8.08 -13.23
N ASP A 79 -4.52 8.85 -14.14
CA ASP A 79 -3.07 8.83 -14.34
C ASP A 79 -2.31 9.39 -13.14
N ASP A 80 -2.93 10.24 -12.32
CA ASP A 80 -2.32 10.77 -11.11
C ASP A 80 -2.00 9.67 -10.10
N VAL A 81 -2.91 8.73 -9.90
CA VAL A 81 -2.68 7.59 -9.03
C VAL A 81 -1.57 6.70 -9.61
N ALA A 82 -1.65 6.42 -10.90
CA ALA A 82 -0.65 5.58 -11.58
C ALA A 82 0.76 6.16 -11.42
N ARG A 83 0.91 7.46 -11.60
CA ARG A 83 2.18 8.16 -11.44
C ARG A 83 2.68 8.11 -10.01
N ASP A 84 1.81 8.41 -9.05
CA ASP A 84 2.21 8.59 -7.65
C ASP A 84 2.45 7.27 -6.93
N GLU A 85 2.00 6.17 -7.47
CA GLU A 85 2.37 4.85 -6.93
C GLU A 85 3.84 4.51 -7.19
N GLY A 86 4.50 5.20 -8.13
CA GLY A 86 5.94 5.13 -8.27
C GLY A 86 6.48 3.78 -8.72
N GLU A 87 5.68 3.00 -9.43
CA GLU A 87 6.04 1.64 -9.85
C GLU A 87 6.31 1.55 -11.35
N GLY A 88 6.42 2.70 -12.02
CA GLY A 88 6.77 2.75 -13.44
C GLY A 88 5.60 2.58 -14.40
N PHE A 89 4.37 2.74 -13.95
CA PHE A 89 3.21 2.66 -14.83
C PHE A 89 3.22 3.80 -15.84
N ALA A 90 2.97 3.48 -17.09
CA ALA A 90 2.91 4.46 -18.17
C ALA A 90 1.68 5.37 -18.03
N ASP A 91 0.56 4.82 -17.62
CA ASP A 91 -0.72 5.51 -17.50
C ASP A 91 -1.69 4.72 -16.61
N ALA A 92 -2.92 5.22 -16.48
CA ALA A 92 -3.95 4.56 -15.69
C ALA A 92 -4.35 3.19 -16.24
N GLN A 93 -4.30 3.00 -17.55
CA GLN A 93 -4.63 1.72 -18.15
C GLN A 93 -3.61 0.65 -17.79
N ASP A 94 -2.33 1.01 -17.80
CA ASP A 94 -1.22 0.16 -17.38
C ASP A 94 -1.36 -0.20 -15.90
N TRP A 95 -1.66 0.81 -15.07
CA TRP A 95 -1.94 0.64 -13.64
C TRP A 95 -3.08 -0.36 -13.41
N ARG A 96 -4.20 -0.19 -14.14
CA ARG A 96 -5.37 -1.08 -13.98
C ARG A 96 -5.04 -2.51 -14.36
N ARG A 97 -4.33 -2.69 -15.46
CA ARG A 97 -3.95 -4.04 -15.92
C ARG A 97 -3.16 -4.77 -14.83
N ASP A 98 -2.20 -4.09 -14.24
CA ASP A 98 -1.35 -4.65 -13.19
C ASP A 98 -2.15 -4.95 -11.92
N HIS A 99 -2.97 -4.00 -11.49
CA HIS A 99 -3.73 -4.15 -10.25
C HIS A 99 -4.86 -5.16 -10.35
N VAL A 100 -5.53 -5.23 -11.48
CA VAL A 100 -6.54 -6.27 -11.74
C VAL A 100 -5.90 -7.66 -11.65
N ALA A 101 -4.74 -7.83 -12.28
CA ALA A 101 -4.01 -9.09 -12.20
C ALA A 101 -3.62 -9.41 -10.76
N PHE A 102 -3.10 -8.43 -10.03
CA PHE A 102 -2.69 -8.60 -8.63
C PHE A 102 -3.87 -8.98 -7.73
N TRP A 103 -4.97 -8.24 -7.78
CA TRP A 103 -6.12 -8.52 -6.91
C TRP A 103 -6.78 -9.85 -7.25
N ASN A 104 -6.74 -10.27 -8.50
CA ASN A 104 -7.20 -11.61 -8.87
C ASN A 104 -6.26 -12.70 -8.33
N GLU A 105 -4.96 -12.44 -8.33
CA GLU A 105 -3.97 -13.36 -7.77
C GLU A 105 -4.17 -13.55 -6.26
N VAL A 106 -4.45 -12.47 -5.54
CA VAL A 106 -4.64 -12.51 -4.09
C VAL A 106 -6.12 -12.53 -3.68
N ALA A 107 -7.01 -12.90 -4.58
CA ALA A 107 -8.45 -12.86 -4.33
C ALA A 107 -8.85 -13.63 -3.07
N HIS A 108 -8.17 -14.73 -2.76
CA HIS A 108 -8.43 -15.52 -1.55
C HIS A 108 -8.18 -14.70 -0.28
N LEU A 109 -7.18 -13.82 -0.28
CA LEU A 109 -6.90 -12.93 0.85
C LEU A 109 -7.98 -11.85 0.95
N VAL A 110 -8.38 -11.29 -0.18
CA VAL A 110 -9.44 -10.28 -0.22
C VAL A 110 -10.76 -10.85 0.29
N ARG A 111 -11.10 -12.07 -0.12
CA ARG A 111 -12.32 -12.74 0.36
C ARG A 111 -12.29 -12.93 1.86
N SER A 112 -11.13 -13.30 2.41
CA SER A 112 -10.96 -13.44 3.84
C SER A 112 -11.18 -12.12 4.56
N ASP A 113 -10.56 -11.04 4.09
CA ASP A 113 -10.70 -9.72 4.68
C ASP A 113 -12.12 -9.18 4.57
N ALA A 114 -12.78 -9.44 3.46
CA ALA A 114 -14.16 -9.02 3.22
C ALA A 114 -15.18 -9.85 4.01
N GLY A 115 -14.78 -11.02 4.49
CA GLY A 115 -15.72 -11.94 5.10
C GLY A 115 -16.74 -12.48 4.10
N ASP A 116 -16.39 -12.52 2.82
CA ASP A 116 -17.29 -12.90 1.73
C ASP A 116 -16.58 -13.90 0.81
N PRO A 117 -16.88 -15.21 0.93
CA PRO A 117 -16.24 -16.22 0.10
C PRO A 117 -16.64 -16.16 -1.38
N THR A 118 -17.66 -15.38 -1.72
CA THR A 118 -18.14 -15.25 -3.10
C THR A 118 -17.62 -13.97 -3.78
N TRP A 119 -16.87 -13.13 -3.06
CA TRP A 119 -16.39 -11.87 -3.62
C TRP A 119 -15.57 -12.10 -4.89
N GLN A 120 -15.83 -11.29 -5.90
CA GLN A 120 -15.06 -11.23 -7.13
C GLN A 120 -14.84 -9.78 -7.50
N LEU A 121 -13.66 -9.49 -8.06
CA LEU A 121 -13.33 -8.15 -8.53
C LEU A 121 -14.27 -7.73 -9.67
N ARG A 122 -14.73 -6.50 -9.61
CA ARG A 122 -15.62 -5.94 -10.63
C ARG A 122 -15.07 -4.61 -11.13
N ALA A 123 -15.54 -4.16 -12.29
CA ALA A 123 -15.05 -2.92 -12.91
C ALA A 123 -15.25 -1.69 -12.02
N ALA A 124 -16.35 -1.61 -11.28
CA ALA A 124 -16.67 -0.50 -10.40
C ALA A 124 -16.21 -0.74 -8.95
N GLU A 125 -15.31 -1.69 -8.72
CA GLU A 125 -14.82 -1.99 -7.38
C GLU A 125 -14.28 -0.73 -6.72
N PRO A 126 -14.74 -0.39 -5.50
CA PRO A 126 -14.23 0.80 -4.82
C PRO A 126 -12.76 0.61 -4.41
N VAL A 127 -11.92 1.48 -4.92
CA VAL A 127 -10.48 1.51 -4.65
C VAL A 127 -10.18 2.66 -3.69
N VAL A 128 -9.40 2.39 -2.66
CA VAL A 128 -8.87 3.41 -1.76
C VAL A 128 -7.53 3.86 -2.31
N ALA A 129 -7.46 5.08 -2.81
CA ALA A 129 -6.20 5.71 -3.18
C ALA A 129 -5.72 6.52 -1.98
N HIS A 130 -4.53 6.20 -1.51
CA HIS A 130 -3.98 6.69 -0.25
C HIS A 130 -2.62 7.33 -0.52
N TRP A 131 -2.57 8.66 -0.41
CA TRP A 131 -1.32 9.41 -0.53
C TRP A 131 -0.71 9.64 0.84
N PHE A 132 0.61 9.61 0.89
CA PHE A 132 1.35 9.78 2.14
C PHE A 132 2.70 10.42 1.87
N ARG A 133 3.34 10.90 2.93
CA ARG A 133 4.72 11.36 2.89
C ARG A 133 5.52 10.65 3.97
N LEU A 134 6.77 10.36 3.67
CA LEU A 134 7.69 9.79 4.65
C LEU A 134 8.08 10.90 5.62
N ILE A 135 7.85 10.67 6.91
CA ILE A 135 8.22 11.61 7.96
C ILE A 135 9.59 11.25 8.51
N GLN A 136 9.79 9.96 8.78
CA GLN A 136 10.98 9.51 9.45
C GLN A 136 11.27 8.06 9.06
N PRO A 137 12.45 7.77 8.49
CA PRO A 137 12.91 6.41 8.37
C PRO A 137 13.32 5.88 9.74
N VAL A 138 13.19 4.58 9.94
CA VAL A 138 13.61 3.95 11.18
C VAL A 138 15.14 3.83 11.18
N MET A 139 15.76 4.33 12.26
CA MET A 139 17.15 4.07 12.58
C MET A 139 17.17 2.76 13.36
N GLY A 140 17.90 1.78 12.87
CA GLY A 140 17.98 0.49 13.53
C GLY A 140 18.76 0.55 14.85
N PRO A 141 18.79 -0.57 15.60
CA PRO A 141 19.51 -0.62 16.87
C PRO A 141 21.00 -0.29 16.71
N SER A 142 21.55 -0.55 15.53
CA SER A 142 22.92 -0.18 15.20
C SER A 142 23.00 1.23 14.65
N ALA A 143 21.97 2.01 14.75
CA ALA A 143 21.96 3.41 14.32
C ALA A 143 22.78 4.29 15.23
N VAL A 144 23.62 3.70 16.05
CA VAL A 144 24.79 4.38 16.55
C VAL A 144 25.54 4.98 15.39
N PRO A 145 26.21 6.10 15.63
CA PRO A 145 26.87 6.85 14.56
C PRO A 145 27.70 5.97 13.64
N GLY A 146 27.46 6.13 12.35
CA GLY A 146 28.16 5.39 11.32
C GLY A 146 27.58 4.03 11.00
N SER A 147 26.53 3.63 11.68
CA SER A 147 25.89 2.35 11.44
C SER A 147 24.42 2.55 11.10
N MET A 148 24.10 2.32 9.86
CA MET A 148 22.74 2.45 9.37
C MET A 148 22.21 1.09 9.00
N ASN A 149 21.09 0.74 9.56
CA ASN A 149 20.35 -0.37 9.02
C ASN A 149 19.62 0.12 7.81
N ALA A 150 19.98 -0.45 6.69
CA ALA A 150 19.23 -0.20 5.50
C ALA A 150 17.84 -0.76 5.70
N VAL A 151 16.91 0.08 5.63
CA VAL A 151 15.53 -0.33 5.72
C VAL A 151 14.96 -0.64 4.38
#